data_4598d2b4a35bd41c81e29640ee0fd646
#
_entry.id   4598d2b4a35bd41c81e29640ee0fd646
#
_cell.length_a   1.000
_cell.length_b   1.000
_cell.length_c   1.000
_cell.angle_alpha   90.00
_cell.angle_beta   90.00
_cell.angle_gamma   90.00
#
_symmetry.space_group_name_H-M   'P 1'
#
loop_
_entity.id
_entity.type
_entity.pdbx_description
1 polymer ?
#
loop_
_entity_poly.entity_id
_entity_poly.type
_entity_poly.pdbx_seq_one_letter_code
_entity_poly.pdbx_strand_id
1 'polypeptide(L)'
;MDMKIDTKFTVESLTKNYETGRCPRCGKMNMREKQLLNAISRYCDVYICSDCGNEEAMIDWTGDTVLPFEKWAVVQSVLAEMNTAQGRKKFIDSFESGMYAGRNVEDEEVILMNENHVGMEIWTKHKEKPNWWEIVSYDEDGSQESVTYKSDREGSVD
;
A
#
# COMPACT_ATOMS: atom_id res chain seq x y z
N MET A 1 -12.54 12.80 -11.60
CA MET A 1 -12.19 11.41 -11.75
C MET A 1 -11.88 10.79 -10.43
N ASP A 2 -12.59 9.74 -10.10
CA ASP A 2 -12.34 9.06 -8.85
C ASP A 2 -11.16 8.12 -9.01
N MET A 3 -10.22 8.22 -8.12
CA MET A 3 -9.09 7.32 -8.12
C MET A 3 -9.40 6.23 -7.11
N LYS A 4 -9.54 5.02 -7.58
CA LYS A 4 -9.78 3.89 -6.68
C LYS A 4 -8.47 3.20 -6.38
N ILE A 5 -8.22 3.01 -5.10
CA ILE A 5 -7.04 2.29 -4.64
C ILE A 5 -7.49 0.91 -4.21
N ASP A 6 -6.93 -0.10 -4.83
CA ASP A 6 -7.22 -1.48 -4.44
C ASP A 6 -6.25 -1.88 -3.33
N THR A 7 -6.61 -1.56 -2.10
CA THR A 7 -5.78 -1.85 -0.94
C THR A 7 -5.59 -3.34 -0.73
N LYS A 8 -6.56 -4.15 -1.14
CA LYS A 8 -6.44 -5.60 -1.07
C LYS A 8 -5.31 -6.06 -1.97
N PHE A 9 -5.27 -5.56 -3.19
CA PHE A 9 -4.23 -5.87 -4.14
C PHE A 9 -2.87 -5.42 -3.60
N THR A 10 -2.83 -4.24 -3.00
CA THR A 10 -1.61 -3.69 -2.42
C THR A 10 -1.04 -4.62 -1.35
N VAL A 11 -1.86 -5.06 -0.42
CA VAL A 11 -1.40 -5.95 0.65
C VAL A 11 -0.89 -7.27 0.05
N GLU A 12 -1.64 -7.86 -0.86
CA GLU A 12 -1.25 -9.12 -1.48
C GLU A 12 0.06 -9.00 -2.24
N SER A 13 0.27 -7.89 -2.92
CA SER A 13 1.50 -7.66 -3.67
C SER A 13 2.70 -7.44 -2.75
N LEU A 14 2.50 -6.69 -1.68
CA LEU A 14 3.57 -6.40 -0.73
C LEU A 14 4.04 -7.63 0.03
N THR A 15 3.13 -8.56 0.33
CA THR A 15 3.49 -9.75 1.09
C THR A 15 4.42 -10.68 0.33
N LYS A 16 4.48 -10.57 -0.98
CA LYS A 16 5.37 -11.44 -1.79
C LYS A 16 6.83 -11.27 -1.41
N ASN A 17 7.20 -10.07 -0.98
CA ASN A 17 8.59 -9.75 -0.65
C ASN A 17 8.78 -9.44 0.83
N TYR A 18 7.77 -9.76 1.64
CA TYR A 18 7.87 -9.52 3.07
C TYR A 18 8.72 -10.60 3.74
N GLU A 19 9.30 -10.28 4.87
CA GLU A 19 10.18 -11.19 5.60
C GLU A 19 9.48 -12.49 5.96
N THR A 20 10.09 -13.62 5.64
CA THR A 20 9.52 -14.95 5.95
C THR A 20 9.35 -15.08 7.45
N GLY A 21 8.20 -15.55 7.88
CA GLY A 21 7.90 -15.74 9.30
C GLY A 21 7.28 -14.53 9.97
N ARG A 22 7.31 -13.37 9.33
CA ARG A 22 6.72 -12.15 9.90
C ARG A 22 5.28 -12.01 9.42
N CYS A 23 4.35 -11.79 10.35
CA CYS A 23 2.95 -11.61 10.01
C CYS A 23 2.75 -10.27 9.31
N PRO A 24 2.14 -10.25 8.11
CA PRO A 24 1.95 -8.98 7.39
C PRO A 24 0.97 -8.03 8.09
N ARG A 25 0.07 -8.56 8.91
CA ARG A 25 -0.93 -7.73 9.58
C ARG A 25 -0.37 -7.07 10.84
N CYS A 26 0.28 -7.84 11.72
CA CYS A 26 0.77 -7.31 12.99
C CYS A 26 2.28 -7.08 13.06
N GLY A 27 3.04 -7.65 12.13
CA GLY A 27 4.49 -7.46 12.09
C GLY A 27 5.30 -8.32 13.03
N LYS A 28 4.68 -9.20 13.78
CA LYS A 28 5.41 -10.08 14.69
C LYS A 28 5.95 -11.31 13.98
N MET A 29 7.09 -11.82 14.44
CA MET A 29 7.70 -13.03 13.88
C MET A 29 7.06 -14.26 14.51
N ASN A 30 5.78 -14.46 14.22
CA ASN A 30 5.00 -15.54 14.83
C ASN A 30 4.23 -16.38 13.80
N MET A 31 4.58 -16.28 12.54
CA MET A 31 3.98 -17.12 11.52
C MET A 31 4.57 -18.54 11.62
N ARG A 32 3.75 -19.52 11.35
CA ARG A 32 4.20 -20.90 11.35
C ARG A 32 4.93 -21.21 10.07
N GLU A 33 5.91 -22.11 10.13
CA GLU A 33 6.73 -22.47 8.99
C GLU A 33 5.90 -23.06 7.87
N LYS A 34 4.94 -23.91 8.20
CA LYS A 34 4.02 -24.44 7.18
C LYS A 34 2.89 -23.46 7.01
N GLN A 35 2.77 -22.88 5.82
CA GLN A 35 1.77 -21.87 5.50
C GLN A 35 0.36 -22.33 5.85
N LEU A 36 0.03 -23.57 5.55
CA LEU A 36 -1.34 -24.07 5.78
C LEU A 36 -1.75 -24.10 7.24
N LEU A 37 -0.79 -23.95 8.18
CA LEU A 37 -1.10 -23.90 9.61
C LEU A 37 -1.37 -22.47 10.08
N ASN A 38 -1.20 -21.48 9.22
CA ASN A 38 -1.50 -20.10 9.54
C ASN A 38 -2.95 -19.78 9.17
N ALA A 39 -3.47 -18.69 9.71
CA ALA A 39 -4.79 -18.22 9.34
C ALA A 39 -4.74 -17.52 7.99
N ILE A 40 -5.86 -17.42 7.33
CA ILE A 40 -6.01 -16.62 6.12
C ILE A 40 -6.87 -15.42 6.48
N SER A 41 -6.46 -14.22 6.09
CA SER A 41 -7.23 -13.02 6.39
C SER A 41 -8.64 -13.11 5.79
N ARG A 42 -9.62 -12.62 6.52
CA ARG A 42 -10.99 -12.54 6.02
C ARG A 42 -11.18 -11.42 5.00
N TYR A 43 -10.20 -10.52 4.93
CA TYR A 43 -10.34 -9.29 4.14
C TYR A 43 -9.41 -9.23 2.93
N CYS A 44 -8.42 -10.10 2.84
CA CYS A 44 -7.54 -10.20 1.67
C CYS A 44 -6.94 -11.61 1.60
N ASP A 45 -6.40 -11.94 0.46
CA ASP A 45 -5.95 -13.31 0.17
C ASP A 45 -4.49 -13.50 0.58
N VAL A 46 -4.23 -13.35 1.88
CA VAL A 46 -2.88 -13.55 2.43
C VAL A 46 -2.97 -14.29 3.76
N TYR A 47 -1.91 -15.01 4.10
CA TYR A 47 -1.79 -15.67 5.39
C TYR A 47 -1.40 -14.67 6.47
N ILE A 48 -1.96 -14.83 7.64
CA ILE A 48 -1.68 -14.01 8.82
C ILE A 48 -1.47 -14.95 10.02
N CYS A 49 -0.95 -14.43 11.11
CA CYS A 49 -0.75 -15.28 12.27
C CYS A 49 -2.08 -15.64 12.93
N SER A 50 -2.05 -16.68 13.76
CA SER A 50 -3.27 -17.17 14.43
C SER A 50 -3.93 -16.10 15.29
N ASP A 51 -3.13 -15.28 15.98
CA ASP A 51 -3.67 -14.22 16.81
C ASP A 51 -4.41 -13.18 15.98
N CYS A 52 -3.88 -12.81 14.83
CA CYS A 52 -4.55 -11.90 13.92
C CYS A 52 -5.81 -12.53 13.34
N GLY A 53 -5.77 -13.83 13.03
CA GLY A 53 -6.95 -14.53 12.56
C GLY A 53 -8.06 -14.52 13.59
N ASN A 54 -7.73 -14.73 14.86
CA ASN A 54 -8.70 -14.67 15.95
C ASN A 54 -9.24 -13.26 16.13
N GLU A 55 -8.39 -12.26 16.01
CA GLU A 55 -8.83 -10.88 16.12
C GLU A 55 -9.82 -10.52 15.02
N GLU A 56 -9.55 -10.94 13.78
CA GLU A 56 -10.47 -10.70 12.66
C GLU A 56 -11.82 -11.41 12.90
N ALA A 57 -11.77 -12.63 13.43
CA ALA A 57 -13.01 -13.36 13.74
C ALA A 57 -13.84 -12.64 14.79
N MET A 58 -13.18 -12.07 15.80
CA MET A 58 -13.86 -11.30 16.84
C MET A 58 -14.45 -10.01 16.28
N ILE A 59 -13.73 -9.32 15.42
CA ILE A 59 -14.23 -8.12 14.75
C ILE A 59 -15.48 -8.45 13.94
N ASP A 60 -15.41 -9.54 13.21
CA ASP A 60 -16.52 -9.97 12.36
C ASP A 60 -17.76 -10.30 13.21
N TRP A 61 -17.56 -10.93 14.36
CA TRP A 61 -18.67 -11.31 15.23
C TRP A 61 -19.25 -10.11 15.98
N THR A 62 -18.39 -9.21 16.48
CA THR A 62 -18.85 -8.07 17.28
C THR A 62 -19.28 -6.88 16.46
N GLY A 63 -18.93 -6.86 15.18
CA GLY A 63 -19.20 -5.70 14.32
C GLY A 63 -18.27 -4.53 14.56
N ASP A 64 -17.13 -4.77 15.22
CA ASP A 64 -16.15 -3.72 15.46
C ASP A 64 -15.49 -3.26 14.16
N THR A 65 -14.76 -2.18 14.24
CA THR A 65 -14.08 -1.61 13.07
C THR A 65 -12.94 -2.49 12.61
N VAL A 66 -12.94 -2.82 11.32
CA VAL A 66 -11.87 -3.59 10.70
C VAL A 66 -10.60 -2.76 10.69
N LEU A 67 -9.46 -3.38 10.99
CA LEU A 67 -8.17 -2.70 10.89
C LEU A 67 -7.91 -2.32 9.43
N PRO A 68 -7.75 -1.04 9.10
CA PRO A 68 -7.51 -0.62 7.71
C PRO A 68 -6.22 -1.20 7.18
N PHE A 69 -6.17 -1.49 5.89
CA PHE A 69 -4.97 -2.07 5.27
C PHE A 69 -3.75 -1.15 5.39
N GLU A 70 -3.95 0.16 5.34
CA GLU A 70 -2.83 1.10 5.49
C GLU A 70 -2.19 1.02 6.88
N LYS A 71 -2.86 0.43 7.86
CA LYS A 71 -2.30 0.23 9.19
C LYS A 71 -1.64 -1.13 9.34
N TRP A 72 -1.74 -1.99 8.36
CA TRP A 72 -1.08 -3.29 8.41
C TRP A 72 0.44 -3.09 8.41
N ALA A 73 1.14 -3.92 9.16
CA ALA A 73 2.59 -3.78 9.33
C ALA A 73 3.35 -3.80 8.00
N VAL A 74 2.92 -4.63 7.06
CA VAL A 74 3.59 -4.73 5.76
C VAL A 74 3.49 -3.42 4.99
N VAL A 75 2.36 -2.74 5.05
CA VAL A 75 2.17 -1.46 4.37
C VAL A 75 2.98 -0.37 5.08
N GLN A 76 2.94 -0.35 6.41
CA GLN A 76 3.68 0.63 7.18
C GLN A 76 5.19 0.52 6.95
N SER A 77 5.71 -0.71 6.84
CA SER A 77 7.14 -0.90 6.62
C SER A 77 7.57 -0.37 5.25
N VAL A 78 6.74 -0.56 4.23
CA VAL A 78 7.04 -0.05 2.89
C VAL A 78 6.98 1.47 2.89
N LEU A 79 5.99 2.07 3.51
CA LEU A 79 5.86 3.52 3.56
C LEU A 79 7.05 4.16 4.28
N ALA A 80 7.58 3.50 5.31
CA ALA A 80 8.75 4.00 6.02
C ALA A 80 10.00 3.99 5.12
N GLU A 81 10.08 3.03 4.20
CA GLU A 81 11.22 2.95 3.29
C GLU A 81 11.18 3.98 2.17
N MET A 82 10.03 4.59 1.93
CA MET A 82 9.86 5.54 0.82
C MET A 82 10.62 6.85 1.01
N ASN A 83 11.25 7.04 2.18
CA ASN A 83 12.02 8.24 2.43
C ASN A 83 13.41 8.20 1.79
N THR A 84 13.82 7.08 1.25
CA THR A 84 15.14 6.94 0.61
C THR A 84 15.00 6.44 -0.82
N ALA A 85 15.96 6.78 -1.67
CA ALA A 85 15.97 6.30 -3.05
C ALA A 85 16.06 4.77 -3.09
N GLN A 86 16.83 4.18 -2.20
CA GLN A 86 16.98 2.74 -2.14
C GLN A 86 15.67 2.05 -1.77
N GLY A 87 14.95 2.61 -0.82
CA GLY A 87 13.64 2.08 -0.43
C GLY A 87 12.62 2.21 -1.54
N ARG A 88 12.63 3.33 -2.24
CA ARG A 88 11.73 3.54 -3.39
C ARG A 88 12.03 2.55 -4.51
N LYS A 89 13.32 2.32 -4.80
CA LYS A 89 13.71 1.35 -5.81
C LYS A 89 13.23 -0.06 -5.43
N LYS A 90 13.40 -0.43 -4.16
CA LYS A 90 12.96 -1.73 -3.67
C LYS A 90 11.46 -1.88 -3.87
N PHE A 91 10.69 -0.84 -3.57
CA PHE A 91 9.24 -0.85 -3.76
C PHE A 91 8.89 -1.01 -5.25
N ILE A 92 9.52 -0.21 -6.10
CA ILE A 92 9.29 -0.25 -7.55
C ILE A 92 9.56 -1.67 -8.09
N ASP A 93 10.66 -2.27 -7.66
CA ASP A 93 11.03 -3.60 -8.12
C ASP A 93 10.06 -4.69 -7.65
N SER A 94 9.27 -4.40 -6.63
CA SER A 94 8.30 -5.35 -6.10
C SER A 94 7.00 -5.37 -6.87
N PHE A 95 6.77 -4.42 -7.76
CA PHE A 95 5.51 -4.31 -8.47
C PHE A 95 5.70 -4.46 -9.98
N GLU A 96 4.70 -5.01 -10.62
CA GLU A 96 4.65 -5.01 -12.06
C GLU A 96 4.07 -3.70 -12.55
N SER A 97 4.40 -3.34 -13.77
CA SER A 97 3.86 -2.14 -14.40
C SER A 97 2.33 -2.15 -14.37
N GLY A 98 1.75 -1.03 -14.09
CA GLY A 98 0.28 -0.87 -14.06
C GLY A 98 -0.35 -1.16 -12.71
N MET A 99 0.44 -1.61 -11.75
CA MET A 99 -0.11 -1.92 -10.43
C MET A 99 -0.21 -0.67 -9.57
N TYR A 100 -1.12 -0.71 -8.63
CA TYR A 100 -1.34 0.41 -7.70
C TYR A 100 -1.13 -0.08 -6.28
N ALA A 101 -0.48 0.74 -5.50
CA ALA A 101 -0.33 0.51 -4.08
C ALA A 101 -0.66 1.85 -3.41
N GLY A 102 -1.41 1.80 -2.35
CA GLY A 102 -1.81 3.07 -1.77
C GLY A 102 -2.39 2.99 -0.40
N ARG A 103 -2.56 4.17 0.17
CA ARG A 103 -3.23 4.38 1.43
C ARG A 103 -4.65 4.80 1.14
N ASN A 104 -5.43 4.87 2.19
CA ASN A 104 -6.77 5.40 2.09
C ASN A 104 -6.70 6.81 1.53
N VAL A 105 -7.51 7.08 0.54
CA VAL A 105 -7.55 8.41 -0.08
C VAL A 105 -7.86 9.50 0.95
N GLU A 106 -8.59 9.18 2.01
CA GLU A 106 -8.87 10.12 3.07
C GLU A 106 -7.61 10.54 3.82
N ASP A 107 -6.55 9.74 3.78
CA ASP A 107 -5.27 10.11 4.35
C ASP A 107 -4.49 10.97 3.36
N GLU A 108 -5.08 11.25 2.22
CA GLU A 108 -4.56 12.21 1.25
C GLU A 108 -3.23 11.80 0.62
N GLU A 109 -2.99 10.51 0.53
CA GLU A 109 -1.76 10.04 -0.08
C GLU A 109 -1.99 8.73 -0.83
N VAL A 110 -1.53 8.66 -2.04
CA VAL A 110 -1.60 7.45 -2.87
C VAL A 110 -0.25 7.20 -3.53
N ILE A 111 0.06 5.96 -3.75
CA ILE A 111 1.30 5.54 -4.40
C ILE A 111 0.92 4.72 -5.62
N LEU A 112 1.41 5.11 -6.76
CA LEU A 112 1.06 4.46 -8.00
C LEU A 112 2.29 4.01 -8.76
N MET A 113 2.18 2.86 -9.43
CA MET A 113 3.15 2.46 -10.44
C MET A 113 2.61 2.96 -11.77
N ASN A 114 3.44 3.67 -12.50
CA ASN A 114 3.01 4.20 -13.79
C ASN A 114 2.89 3.06 -14.80
N GLU A 115 1.77 3.02 -15.50
CA GLU A 115 1.49 1.97 -16.46
C GLU A 115 2.54 1.89 -17.57
N ASN A 116 3.09 3.01 -17.96
CA ASN A 116 4.03 3.07 -19.08
C ASN A 116 5.47 3.22 -18.65
N HIS A 117 5.73 3.17 -17.36
CA HIS A 117 7.07 3.36 -16.83
C HIS A 117 7.34 2.27 -15.79
N VAL A 118 8.59 2.07 -15.50
CA VAL A 118 8.98 1.16 -14.45
C VAL A 118 9.17 1.88 -13.11
N GLY A 119 8.89 3.17 -13.09
CA GLY A 119 8.95 3.96 -11.87
C GLY A 119 7.61 4.06 -11.15
N MET A 120 7.49 5.03 -10.27
CA MET A 120 6.24 5.24 -9.55
C MET A 120 5.95 6.72 -9.36
N GLU A 121 4.73 6.99 -8.96
CA GLU A 121 4.30 8.34 -8.61
C GLU A 121 3.70 8.33 -7.22
N ILE A 122 4.00 9.34 -6.42
CA ILE A 122 3.36 9.53 -5.13
C ILE A 122 2.50 10.79 -5.23
N TRP A 123 1.21 10.61 -4.99
CA TRP A 123 0.24 11.69 -5.06
C TRP A 123 -0.11 12.11 -3.64
N THR A 124 0.05 13.40 -3.34
CA THR A 124 -0.28 13.94 -2.03
C THR A 124 -1.21 15.13 -2.23
N LYS A 125 -2.25 15.21 -1.43
CA LYS A 125 -3.19 16.31 -1.56
C LYS A 125 -2.51 17.62 -1.22
N HIS A 126 -2.77 18.65 -2.03
CA HIS A 126 -2.14 19.96 -1.84
C HIS A 126 -2.63 20.57 -0.54
N LYS A 127 -1.71 21.09 0.24
CA LYS A 127 -2.03 21.62 1.56
C LYS A 127 -2.85 22.92 1.51
N GLU A 128 -2.62 23.73 0.52
CA GLU A 128 -3.25 25.03 0.43
C GLU A 128 -4.35 25.14 -0.61
N LYS A 129 -4.34 24.31 -1.60
CA LYS A 129 -5.32 24.37 -2.68
C LYS A 129 -6.20 23.12 -2.66
N PRO A 130 -7.43 23.24 -2.15
CA PRO A 130 -8.36 22.11 -2.17
C PRO A 130 -8.58 21.65 -3.60
N ASN A 131 -8.75 20.38 -3.78
CA ASN A 131 -8.97 19.77 -5.10
C ASN A 131 -7.72 19.72 -5.99
N TRP A 132 -6.56 19.97 -5.44
CA TRP A 132 -5.30 19.80 -6.18
C TRP A 132 -4.42 18.75 -5.54
N TRP A 133 -3.64 18.12 -6.38
CA TRP A 133 -2.68 17.11 -5.94
C TRP A 133 -1.28 17.52 -6.34
N GLU A 134 -0.31 17.21 -5.49
CA GLU A 134 1.09 17.31 -5.82
C GLU A 134 1.54 15.92 -6.19
N ILE A 135 2.13 15.75 -7.35
CA ILE A 135 2.57 14.45 -7.86
C ILE A 135 4.07 14.47 -7.99
N VAL A 136 4.73 13.63 -7.23
CA VAL A 136 6.19 13.47 -7.31
C VAL A 136 6.46 12.17 -8.04
N SER A 137 7.18 12.26 -9.15
CA SER A 137 7.50 11.10 -9.98
C SER A 137 8.91 10.62 -9.69
N TYR A 138 9.07 9.32 -9.62
CA TYR A 138 10.37 8.69 -9.38
C TYR A 138 10.66 7.70 -10.51
N ASP A 139 11.91 7.64 -10.94
CA ASP A 139 12.31 6.71 -12.00
C ASP A 139 12.57 5.30 -11.41
N GLU A 140 13.01 4.40 -12.26
CA GLU A 140 13.20 2.99 -11.87
C GLU A 140 14.25 2.75 -10.81
N ASP A 141 15.15 3.69 -10.57
CA ASP A 141 16.16 3.56 -9.52
C ASP A 141 15.77 4.32 -8.24
N GLY A 142 14.55 4.84 -8.20
CA GLY A 142 14.04 5.53 -7.03
C GLY A 142 14.42 7.01 -6.95
N SER A 143 15.10 7.53 -7.97
CA SER A 143 15.48 8.95 -8.00
C SER A 143 14.29 9.80 -8.42
N GLN A 144 14.18 10.97 -7.82
CA GLN A 144 13.09 11.87 -8.16
C GLN A 144 13.32 12.47 -9.56
N GLU A 145 12.31 12.37 -10.42
CA GLU A 145 12.36 12.93 -11.75
C GLU A 145 11.71 14.29 -11.83
N SER A 146 10.50 14.42 -11.33
CA SER A 146 9.75 15.66 -11.49
C SER A 146 8.69 15.83 -10.42
N VAL A 147 8.21 17.06 -10.26
CA VAL A 147 7.07 17.37 -9.42
C VAL A 147 6.07 18.10 -10.30
N THR A 148 4.85 17.63 -10.31
CA THR A 148 3.78 18.26 -11.08
C THR A 148 2.56 18.45 -10.19
N TYR A 149 1.62 19.29 -10.65
CA TYR A 149 0.41 19.57 -9.92
C TYR A 149 -0.79 19.29 -10.82
N LYS A 150 -1.83 18.71 -10.26
CA LYS A 150 -2.99 18.34 -11.01
C LYS A 150 -4.25 18.56 -10.20
N SER A 151 -5.29 19.07 -10.84
CA SER A 151 -6.58 19.26 -10.18
C SER A 151 -7.35 17.95 -10.17
N ASP A 152 -7.89 17.57 -9.02
CA ASP A 152 -8.66 16.34 -8.94
C ASP A 152 -10.06 16.52 -9.50
N ARG A 153 -10.47 17.80 -9.78
CA ARG A 153 -11.75 17.96 -10.35
C ARG A 153 -11.78 17.81 -11.77
N GLU A 154 -10.83 17.82 -12.41
CA GLU A 154 -10.86 17.87 -13.76
C GLU A 154 -10.85 16.74 -14.27
N GLY A 155 -11.00 15.92 -13.58
CA GLY A 155 -11.21 14.80 -14.18
C GLY A 155 -11.28 15.19 -15.48
N SER A 156 -11.41 16.09 -15.37
CA SER A 156 -11.66 16.58 -16.37
C SER A 156 -10.70 17.37 -16.91
N VAL A 157 -10.26 17.84 -16.81
CA VAL A 157 -9.61 18.59 -17.39
C VAL A 157 -8.61 18.50 -17.61
N ASP A 158 -8.27 18.40 -17.81
CA ASP A 158 -7.42 18.48 -18.18
C ASP A 158 -6.95 18.51 -18.44
#